data_b4e9e4c1f7281038597d39e6230ab1d2
#
_entry.id   b4e9e4c1f7281038597d39e6230ab1d2
#
_cell.length_a   1.000
_cell.length_b   1.000
_cell.length_c   1.000
_cell.angle_alpha   90.00
_cell.angle_beta   90.00
_cell.angle_gamma   90.00
#
_symmetry.space_group_name_H-M   'P 1'
#
loop_
_entity.id
_entity.type
_entity.pdbx_description
1 polymer ?
#
loop_
_entity_poly.entity_id
_entity_poly.type
_entity_poly.pdbx_seq_one_letter_code
_entity_poly.pdbx_strand_id
1 'polypeptide(L)'
;MKRLIMTILAVMTISIVIMAQERTVENRPYTDLRPFHFGVMVGTHFQDLEFTNTGLTSYIDADGNEKESNVTVDQDRWDAGFTVGVLGEFRLNSHFQFRIAPAMYFGTRHLTFHNLMEKDGIGNPIEEKQEMKTAYISSAFNLIFGAQRFNNHRPYIMAGLNPMINLSGNNDDYIKLKKSEMFLEIGAGCDFYLFKLRPELKFMYGLTDSYDKNYINKVKDKSMLPYTKAAKSAHSKMIALTFYFE
;
A
#
# COMPACT_ATOMS: atom_id res chain seq x y z
N MET A 1 13.40 18.98 -16.60
CA MET A 1 13.84 17.68 -17.15
C MET A 1 15.35 17.55 -17.28
N LYS A 2 16.10 18.43 -17.98
CA LYS A 2 17.58 18.32 -18.12
C LYS A 2 18.32 18.24 -16.77
N ARG A 3 17.93 19.03 -15.76
CA ARG A 3 18.55 19.02 -14.42
C ARG A 3 18.30 17.69 -13.69
N LEU A 4 17.10 17.10 -13.81
CA LEU A 4 16.77 15.80 -13.22
C LEU A 4 17.61 14.66 -13.84
N ILE A 5 17.75 14.67 -15.17
CA ILE A 5 18.56 13.69 -15.89
C ILE A 5 20.04 13.81 -15.49
N MET A 6 20.56 15.02 -15.36
CA MET A 6 21.93 15.25 -14.88
C MET A 6 22.14 14.77 -13.44
N THR A 7 21.15 14.96 -12.56
CA THR A 7 21.23 14.50 -11.18
C THR A 7 21.23 12.97 -11.11
N ILE A 8 20.37 12.31 -11.89
CA ILE A 8 20.33 10.84 -12.00
C ILE A 8 21.65 10.30 -12.57
N LEU A 9 22.18 10.94 -13.61
CA LEU A 9 23.47 10.55 -14.21
C LEU A 9 24.62 10.73 -13.21
N ALA A 10 24.64 11.82 -12.45
CA ALA A 10 25.64 12.06 -11.40
C ALA A 10 25.55 11.03 -10.27
N VAL A 11 24.34 10.66 -9.84
CA VAL A 11 24.14 9.59 -8.85
C VAL A 11 24.62 8.23 -9.39
N MET A 12 24.36 7.92 -10.65
CA MET A 12 24.87 6.70 -11.29
C MET A 12 26.38 6.67 -11.40
N THR A 13 27.04 7.80 -11.70
CA THR A 13 28.52 7.86 -11.80
C THR A 13 29.19 7.71 -10.43
N ILE A 14 28.61 8.24 -9.37
CA ILE A 14 29.10 8.04 -8.00
C ILE A 14 29.06 6.55 -7.60
N SER A 15 28.06 5.81 -8.05
CA SER A 15 27.93 4.37 -7.79
C SER A 15 29.06 3.55 -8.44
N ILE A 16 29.64 3.99 -9.55
CA ILE A 16 30.73 3.29 -10.25
C ILE A 16 32.08 3.49 -9.54
N VAL A 17 32.28 4.64 -8.90
CA VAL A 17 33.56 4.94 -8.19
C VAL A 17 33.68 4.13 -6.89
N ILE A 18 32.59 3.74 -6.27
CA ILE A 18 32.55 2.92 -5.05
C ILE A 18 33.02 1.47 -5.31
N MET A 19 33.02 1.02 -6.55
CA MET A 19 33.39 -0.34 -6.95
C MET A 19 34.91 -0.63 -6.88
N ALA A 20 35.76 0.36 -6.61
CA ALA A 20 37.23 0.23 -6.60
C ALA A 20 37.83 -0.06 -5.21
N GLN A 21 36.98 -0.31 -4.18
CA GLN A 21 37.48 -0.59 -2.84
C GLN A 21 37.94 -2.05 -2.67
N GLU A 22 39.02 -2.24 -1.87
CA GLU A 22 39.55 -3.56 -1.52
C GLU A 22 38.44 -4.50 -1.02
N ARG A 23 38.46 -5.76 -1.46
CA ARG A 23 37.51 -6.78 -1.01
C ARG A 23 37.66 -7.01 0.50
N THR A 24 36.68 -6.58 1.27
CA THR A 24 36.56 -6.93 2.68
C THR A 24 36.14 -8.40 2.85
N VAL A 25 36.44 -8.98 4.01
CA VAL A 25 36.05 -10.35 4.34
C VAL A 25 34.53 -10.51 4.17
N GLU A 26 34.12 -11.47 3.36
CA GLU A 26 32.71 -11.77 3.14
C GLU A 26 32.12 -12.49 4.36
N ASN A 27 31.10 -11.87 4.97
CA ASN A 27 30.32 -12.50 6.01
C ASN A 27 29.32 -13.47 5.40
N ARG A 28 29.15 -14.65 6.02
CA ARG A 28 28.23 -15.69 5.54
C ARG A 28 28.51 -16.08 4.08
N PRO A 29 29.72 -16.55 3.75
CA PRO A 29 30.03 -17.03 2.42
C PRO A 29 29.07 -18.17 2.04
N TYR A 30 28.74 -18.28 0.76
CA TYR A 30 27.82 -19.30 0.23
C TYR A 30 26.35 -19.19 0.66
N THR A 31 25.95 -18.17 1.41
CA THR A 31 24.52 -18.00 1.77
C THR A 31 23.65 -17.82 0.54
N ASP A 32 24.13 -17.08 -0.47
CA ASP A 32 23.42 -16.87 -1.75
C ASP A 32 23.25 -18.15 -2.59
N LEU A 33 23.96 -19.21 -2.24
CA LEU A 33 23.87 -20.51 -2.95
C LEU A 33 22.80 -21.42 -2.34
N ARG A 34 22.23 -21.07 -1.20
CA ARG A 34 21.18 -21.89 -0.59
C ARG A 34 19.93 -21.88 -1.47
N PRO A 35 19.29 -23.05 -1.67
CA PRO A 35 18.11 -23.12 -2.52
C PRO A 35 16.88 -22.47 -1.88
N PHE A 36 16.85 -22.36 -0.55
CA PHE A 36 15.72 -21.84 0.20
C PHE A 36 16.19 -20.97 1.38
N HIS A 37 15.51 -19.85 1.58
CA HIS A 37 15.67 -18.95 2.70
C HIS A 37 14.33 -18.77 3.40
N PHE A 38 14.37 -18.67 4.72
CA PHE A 38 13.22 -18.37 5.55
C PHE A 38 13.56 -17.23 6.50
N GLY A 39 12.60 -16.36 6.72
CA GLY A 39 12.79 -15.21 7.60
C GLY A 39 11.50 -14.64 8.13
N VAL A 40 11.66 -13.63 8.96
CA VAL A 40 10.55 -12.83 9.49
C VAL A 40 10.65 -11.41 8.96
N MET A 41 9.53 -10.72 8.92
CA MET A 41 9.51 -9.32 8.51
C MET A 41 8.70 -8.47 9.47
N VAL A 42 9.19 -7.25 9.66
CA VAL A 42 8.47 -6.17 10.32
C VAL A 42 8.62 -4.91 9.49
N GLY A 43 7.65 -4.03 9.54
CA GLY A 43 7.71 -2.80 8.77
C GLY A 43 6.66 -1.79 9.16
N THR A 44 6.78 -0.64 8.56
CA THR A 44 5.76 0.41 8.56
C THR A 44 5.28 0.63 7.15
N HIS A 45 4.03 1.04 7.01
CA HIS A 45 3.48 1.44 5.73
C HIS A 45 2.68 2.71 5.87
N PHE A 46 2.60 3.46 4.78
CA PHE A 46 1.69 4.56 4.59
C PHE A 46 0.64 4.13 3.58
N GLN A 47 -0.61 4.37 3.89
CA GLN A 47 -1.75 3.99 3.06
C GLN A 47 -2.57 5.19 2.66
N ASP A 48 -3.06 5.17 1.43
CA ASP A 48 -3.90 6.19 0.83
C ASP A 48 -5.01 5.52 0.02
N LEU A 49 -6.14 6.21 -0.12
CA LEU A 49 -7.29 5.75 -0.86
C LEU A 49 -7.71 6.83 -1.86
N GLU A 50 -7.41 6.60 -3.13
CA GLU A 50 -7.78 7.50 -4.21
C GLU A 50 -9.22 7.26 -4.63
N PHE A 51 -10.06 8.26 -4.46
CA PHE A 51 -11.47 8.18 -4.82
C PHE A 51 -11.75 8.79 -6.20
N THR A 52 -12.68 8.17 -6.92
CA THR A 52 -13.39 8.80 -8.04
C THR A 52 -14.77 9.19 -7.53
N ASN A 53 -15.00 10.48 -7.32
CA ASN A 53 -16.26 10.98 -6.80
C ASN A 53 -17.38 10.90 -7.84
N THR A 54 -18.63 10.69 -7.38
CA THR A 54 -19.81 10.53 -8.25
C THR A 54 -20.30 11.89 -8.78
N GLY A 55 -20.14 12.96 -8.00
CA GLY A 55 -20.70 14.28 -8.27
C GLY A 55 -22.17 14.39 -7.86
N LEU A 56 -22.96 15.15 -8.62
CA LEU A 56 -24.38 15.33 -8.32
C LEU A 56 -25.14 14.00 -8.46
N THR A 57 -25.87 13.61 -7.41
CA THR A 57 -26.64 12.36 -7.36
C THR A 57 -27.95 12.58 -6.61
N SER A 58 -28.99 11.80 -6.94
CA SER A 58 -30.24 11.81 -6.20
C SER A 58 -30.34 10.63 -5.23
N TYR A 59 -31.07 10.85 -4.14
CA TYR A 59 -31.40 9.83 -3.15
C TYR A 59 -32.80 10.06 -2.57
N ILE A 60 -33.39 9.00 -2.02
CA ILE A 60 -34.70 9.09 -1.34
C ILE A 60 -34.43 9.21 0.16
N ASP A 61 -34.89 10.30 0.78
CA ASP A 61 -34.75 10.54 2.22
C ASP A 61 -35.62 9.62 3.08
N ALA A 62 -35.61 9.81 4.40
CA ALA A 62 -36.41 9.02 5.33
C ALA A 62 -37.92 9.22 5.14
N ASP A 63 -38.35 10.38 4.69
CA ASP A 63 -39.72 10.78 4.45
C ASP A 63 -40.25 10.33 3.06
N GLY A 64 -39.38 9.73 2.24
CA GLY A 64 -39.73 9.24 0.89
C GLY A 64 -39.61 10.31 -0.22
N ASN A 65 -39.07 11.49 0.08
CA ASN A 65 -38.85 12.54 -0.89
C ASN A 65 -37.55 12.34 -1.65
N GLU A 66 -37.54 12.64 -2.94
CA GLU A 66 -36.32 12.68 -3.74
C GLU A 66 -35.55 13.97 -3.44
N LYS A 67 -34.29 13.82 -3.05
CA LYS A 67 -33.35 14.92 -2.79
C LYS A 67 -32.11 14.74 -3.64
N GLU A 68 -31.50 15.85 -4.01
CA GLU A 68 -30.20 15.88 -4.67
C GLU A 68 -29.10 16.06 -3.61
N SER A 69 -27.93 15.46 -3.86
CA SER A 69 -26.74 15.65 -3.07
C SER A 69 -25.50 15.74 -3.97
N ASN A 70 -24.53 16.53 -3.55
CA ASN A 70 -23.21 16.61 -4.17
C ASN A 70 -22.17 16.54 -3.05
N VAL A 71 -21.77 15.31 -2.72
CA VAL A 71 -20.78 15.03 -1.67
C VAL A 71 -19.52 14.50 -2.33
N THR A 72 -18.39 15.07 -1.98
CA THR A 72 -17.07 14.56 -2.34
C THR A 72 -16.44 13.88 -1.12
N VAL A 73 -15.68 12.83 -1.36
CA VAL A 73 -14.90 12.13 -0.33
C VAL A 73 -13.45 12.06 -0.75
N ASP A 74 -12.56 12.25 0.21
CA ASP A 74 -11.12 12.12 0.01
C ASP A 74 -10.45 11.62 1.29
N GLN A 75 -9.24 11.09 1.14
CA GLN A 75 -8.33 10.83 2.23
C GLN A 75 -7.26 11.91 2.19
N ASP A 76 -7.41 12.96 3.02
CA ASP A 76 -6.62 14.19 2.98
C ASP A 76 -5.13 13.97 3.28
N ARG A 77 -4.75 12.79 3.80
CA ARG A 77 -3.38 12.49 4.20
C ARG A 77 -3.06 11.00 4.06
N TRP A 78 -1.79 10.71 3.90
CA TRP A 78 -1.29 9.36 4.03
C TRP A 78 -1.30 8.92 5.49
N ASP A 79 -2.01 7.87 5.79
CA ASP A 79 -2.11 7.33 7.14
C ASP A 79 -1.10 6.20 7.37
N ALA A 80 -0.42 6.28 8.51
CA ALA A 80 0.61 5.30 8.89
C ALA A 80 -0.01 4.03 9.47
N GLY A 81 0.66 2.91 9.20
CA GLY A 81 0.34 1.61 9.76
C GLY A 81 1.60 0.77 9.99
N PHE A 82 1.43 -0.42 10.50
CA PHE A 82 2.52 -1.37 10.72
C PHE A 82 2.23 -2.72 10.06
N THR A 83 3.29 -3.44 9.74
CA THR A 83 3.24 -4.72 9.04
C THR A 83 4.12 -5.73 9.74
N VAL A 84 3.62 -6.94 9.89
CA VAL A 84 4.38 -8.08 10.42
C VAL A 84 4.09 -9.31 9.56
N GLY A 85 5.09 -10.17 9.41
CA GLY A 85 4.90 -11.38 8.62
C GLY A 85 6.12 -12.29 8.61
N VAL A 86 6.04 -13.27 7.74
CA VAL A 86 7.13 -14.21 7.48
C VAL A 86 7.40 -14.25 5.98
N LEU A 87 8.53 -14.79 5.60
CA LEU A 87 8.89 -14.97 4.20
C LEU A 87 9.53 -16.32 3.96
N GLY A 88 9.31 -16.84 2.78
CA GLY A 88 10.06 -17.95 2.21
C GLY A 88 10.54 -17.53 0.84
N GLU A 89 11.83 -17.71 0.56
CA GLU A 89 12.44 -17.40 -0.73
C GLU A 89 13.05 -18.66 -1.35
N PHE A 90 12.73 -18.87 -2.62
CA PHE A 90 13.28 -19.93 -3.45
C PHE A 90 14.24 -19.33 -4.46
N ARG A 91 15.48 -19.80 -4.43
CA ARG A 91 16.47 -19.44 -5.43
C ARG A 91 16.18 -20.14 -6.75
N LEU A 92 15.91 -19.37 -7.81
CA LEU A 92 15.72 -19.90 -9.17
C LEU A 92 17.06 -20.00 -9.90
N ASN A 93 17.89 -18.96 -9.78
CA ASN A 93 19.25 -18.94 -10.32
C ASN A 93 20.13 -17.92 -9.56
N SER A 94 21.28 -17.52 -10.11
CA SER A 94 22.20 -16.57 -9.47
C SER A 94 21.62 -15.16 -9.26
N HIS A 95 20.62 -14.78 -10.07
CA HIS A 95 20.06 -13.42 -10.04
C HIS A 95 18.58 -13.42 -9.66
N PHE A 96 17.83 -14.48 -9.95
CA PHE A 96 16.40 -14.55 -9.71
C PHE A 96 16.06 -15.39 -8.49
N GLN A 97 15.17 -14.84 -7.68
CA GLN A 97 14.55 -15.50 -6.53
C GLN A 97 13.03 -15.30 -6.59
N PHE A 98 12.29 -16.28 -6.11
CA PHE A 98 10.86 -16.20 -5.95
C PHE A 98 10.52 -16.18 -4.46
N ARG A 99 9.80 -15.13 -4.02
CA ARG A 99 9.42 -14.94 -2.62
C ARG A 99 7.93 -15.14 -2.46
N ILE A 100 7.57 -15.86 -1.40
CA ILE A 100 6.22 -15.90 -0.85
C ILE A 100 6.29 -15.27 0.54
N ALA A 101 5.51 -14.20 0.77
CA ALA A 101 5.58 -13.44 2.01
C ALA A 101 4.17 -13.22 2.60
N PRO A 102 3.65 -14.20 3.38
CA PRO A 102 2.44 -13.98 4.14
C PRO A 102 2.67 -12.94 5.23
N ALA A 103 1.73 -11.97 5.32
CA ALA A 103 1.83 -10.84 6.23
C ALA A 103 0.48 -10.32 6.69
N MET A 104 0.51 -9.58 7.79
CA MET A 104 -0.62 -8.80 8.29
C MET A 104 -0.26 -7.32 8.27
N TYR A 105 -1.21 -6.51 7.80
CA TYR A 105 -1.11 -5.05 7.75
C TYR A 105 -2.16 -4.46 8.65
N PHE A 106 -1.77 -3.55 9.55
CA PHE A 106 -2.66 -2.89 10.49
C PHE A 106 -2.50 -1.38 10.38
N GLY A 107 -3.61 -0.67 10.35
CA GLY A 107 -3.61 0.78 10.28
C GLY A 107 -4.99 1.37 10.49
N THR A 108 -5.08 2.67 10.29
CA THR A 108 -6.33 3.42 10.32
C THR A 108 -6.31 4.37 9.13
N ARG A 109 -7.43 4.58 8.47
CA ARG A 109 -7.62 5.57 7.41
C ARG A 109 -8.60 6.62 7.89
N HIS A 110 -8.35 7.88 7.52
CA HIS A 110 -9.22 9.00 7.85
C HIS A 110 -9.80 9.54 6.54
N LEU A 111 -11.11 9.43 6.42
CA LEU A 111 -11.85 9.95 5.27
C LEU A 111 -12.58 11.24 5.68
N THR A 112 -12.53 12.23 4.80
CA THR A 112 -13.27 13.47 4.95
C THR A 112 -14.28 13.59 3.81
N PHE A 113 -15.52 13.87 4.16
CA PHE A 113 -16.62 14.09 3.23
C PHE A 113 -16.96 15.57 3.24
N HIS A 114 -17.06 16.18 2.06
CA HIS A 114 -17.46 17.57 1.89
C HIS A 114 -18.82 17.60 1.18
N ASN A 115 -19.87 18.07 1.88
CA ASN A 115 -21.16 18.31 1.27
C ASN A 115 -21.17 19.70 0.62
N LEU A 116 -21.11 19.72 -0.70
CA LEU A 116 -21.02 20.96 -1.48
C LEU A 116 -22.37 21.68 -1.64
N MET A 117 -23.48 21.02 -1.31
CA MET A 117 -24.82 21.64 -1.40
C MET A 117 -25.26 22.28 -0.10
N GLU A 118 -24.85 21.74 1.03
CA GLU A 118 -25.14 22.27 2.35
C GLU A 118 -23.95 23.02 2.89
N LYS A 119 -24.21 24.22 3.44
CA LYS A 119 -23.19 25.09 4.00
C LYS A 119 -23.46 25.32 5.48
N ASP A 120 -22.38 25.46 6.24
CA ASP A 120 -22.44 25.91 7.63
C ASP A 120 -22.88 27.38 7.74
N GLY A 121 -23.08 27.85 8.96
CA GLY A 121 -23.50 29.25 9.23
C GLY A 121 -22.46 30.31 8.79
N ILE A 122 -21.27 29.90 8.33
CA ILE A 122 -20.16 30.77 7.91
C ILE A 122 -19.99 30.69 6.37
N GLY A 123 -20.69 29.75 5.70
CA GLY A 123 -20.69 29.57 4.25
C GLY A 123 -19.73 28.49 3.73
N ASN A 124 -19.06 27.73 4.59
CA ASN A 124 -18.22 26.60 4.21
C ASN A 124 -19.07 25.34 3.98
N PRO A 125 -18.65 24.40 3.11
CA PRO A 125 -19.28 23.08 2.98
C PRO A 125 -19.31 22.35 4.35
N ILE A 126 -20.39 21.62 4.61
CA ILE A 126 -20.46 20.78 5.81
C ILE A 126 -19.50 19.61 5.63
N GLU A 127 -18.64 19.41 6.62
CA GLU A 127 -17.66 18.33 6.64
C GLU A 127 -18.08 17.23 7.63
N GLU A 128 -18.02 15.98 7.14
CA GLU A 128 -18.18 14.79 7.95
C GLU A 128 -16.91 13.93 7.86
N LYS A 129 -16.55 13.28 8.96
CA LYS A 129 -15.33 12.48 9.05
C LYS A 129 -15.65 11.04 9.42
N GLN A 130 -14.93 10.13 8.77
CA GLN A 130 -14.99 8.70 9.08
C GLN A 130 -13.59 8.19 9.36
N GLU A 131 -13.41 7.56 10.52
CA GLU A 131 -12.21 6.81 10.86
C GLU A 131 -12.44 5.32 10.55
N MET A 132 -11.62 4.77 9.67
CA MET A 132 -11.73 3.39 9.21
C MET A 132 -10.51 2.59 9.65
N LYS A 133 -10.66 1.72 10.64
CA LYS A 133 -9.61 0.75 11.02
C LYS A 133 -9.41 -0.24 9.91
N THR A 134 -8.16 -0.53 9.58
CA THR A 134 -7.78 -1.48 8.54
C THR A 134 -6.95 -2.61 9.12
N ALA A 135 -7.33 -3.84 8.79
CA ALA A 135 -6.58 -5.04 9.10
C ALA A 135 -6.63 -5.96 7.88
N TYR A 136 -5.49 -6.20 7.25
CA TYR A 136 -5.39 -7.07 6.07
C TYR A 136 -4.54 -8.28 6.40
N ILE A 137 -4.99 -9.46 5.93
CA ILE A 137 -4.13 -10.62 5.75
C ILE A 137 -3.75 -10.67 4.28
N SER A 138 -2.48 -10.87 4.01
CA SER A 138 -1.93 -10.91 2.66
C SER A 138 -1.00 -12.10 2.46
N SER A 139 -0.72 -12.42 1.20
CA SER A 139 0.35 -13.35 0.82
C SER A 139 0.98 -12.85 -0.48
N ALA A 140 2.05 -12.07 -0.36
CA ALA A 140 2.74 -11.53 -1.52
C ALA A 140 3.52 -12.62 -2.28
N PHE A 141 3.46 -12.57 -3.61
CA PHE A 141 4.19 -13.43 -4.55
C PHE A 141 5.09 -12.55 -5.41
N ASN A 142 6.37 -12.54 -5.10
CA ASN A 142 7.32 -11.59 -5.68
C ASN A 142 8.43 -12.29 -6.43
N LEU A 143 8.75 -11.79 -7.61
CA LEU A 143 9.97 -12.10 -8.32
C LEU A 143 11.03 -11.04 -7.98
N ILE A 144 12.17 -11.50 -7.49
CA ILE A 144 13.29 -10.66 -7.09
C ILE A 144 14.40 -10.83 -8.11
N PHE A 145 14.94 -9.71 -8.59
CA PHE A 145 16.15 -9.67 -9.39
C PHE A 145 17.26 -9.04 -8.56
N GLY A 146 18.20 -9.87 -8.08
CA GLY A 146 19.35 -9.45 -7.29
C GLY A 146 20.59 -9.25 -8.16
N ALA A 147 21.30 -8.16 -7.89
CA ALA A 147 22.62 -7.95 -8.46
C ALA A 147 23.63 -9.00 -7.92
N GLN A 148 24.81 -9.02 -8.48
CA GLN A 148 25.93 -9.75 -7.88
C GLN A 148 26.25 -9.15 -6.51
N ARG A 149 26.58 -10.01 -5.55
CA ARG A 149 27.04 -9.59 -4.25
C ARG A 149 28.34 -8.81 -4.37
N PHE A 150 28.36 -7.64 -3.74
CA PHE A 150 29.56 -6.82 -3.61
C PHE A 150 29.92 -6.71 -2.11
N ASN A 151 31.01 -7.37 -1.71
CA ASN A 151 31.39 -7.50 -0.31
C ASN A 151 30.24 -8.06 0.56
N ASN A 152 29.69 -7.22 1.44
CA ASN A 152 28.59 -7.57 2.35
C ASN A 152 27.25 -6.93 1.98
N HIS A 153 27.10 -6.53 0.71
CA HIS A 153 25.89 -5.90 0.20
C HIS A 153 25.44 -6.56 -1.09
N ARG A 154 24.14 -6.75 -1.25
CA ARG A 154 23.50 -7.23 -2.47
C ARG A 154 22.23 -6.45 -2.74
N PRO A 155 22.27 -5.41 -3.58
CA PRO A 155 21.07 -4.68 -3.97
C PRO A 155 20.18 -5.55 -4.87
N TYR A 156 18.88 -5.34 -4.78
CA TYR A 156 17.90 -6.03 -5.60
C TYR A 156 16.70 -5.13 -5.91
N ILE A 157 15.97 -5.48 -6.94
CA ILE A 157 14.66 -4.97 -7.26
C ILE A 157 13.65 -6.12 -7.22
N MET A 158 12.40 -5.80 -6.96
CA MET A 158 11.35 -6.79 -6.94
C MET A 158 10.08 -6.27 -7.60
N ALA A 159 9.30 -7.19 -8.15
CA ALA A 159 7.96 -6.95 -8.62
C ALA A 159 7.09 -8.18 -8.35
N GLY A 160 5.81 -7.96 -8.09
CA GLY A 160 4.91 -9.08 -7.82
C GLY A 160 3.46 -8.69 -7.59
N LEU A 161 2.68 -9.68 -7.18
CA LEU A 161 1.27 -9.55 -6.86
C LEU A 161 1.04 -9.89 -5.39
N ASN A 162 0.19 -9.12 -4.74
CA ASN A 162 -0.15 -9.32 -3.35
C ASN A 162 -1.68 -9.35 -3.17
N PRO A 163 -2.31 -10.53 -3.20
CA PRO A 163 -3.69 -10.68 -2.77
C PRO A 163 -3.83 -10.38 -1.29
N MET A 164 -4.79 -9.52 -0.96
CA MET A 164 -5.10 -9.12 0.40
C MET A 164 -6.56 -9.37 0.73
N ILE A 165 -6.81 -9.80 1.96
CA ILE A 165 -8.14 -9.99 2.52
C ILE A 165 -8.31 -8.98 3.66
N ASN A 166 -9.27 -8.09 3.53
CA ASN A 166 -9.65 -7.15 4.55
C ASN A 166 -10.50 -7.84 5.63
N LEU A 167 -10.01 -7.84 6.84
CA LEU A 167 -10.68 -8.41 8.02
C LEU A 167 -11.48 -7.36 8.81
N SER A 168 -11.22 -6.08 8.54
CA SER A 168 -11.94 -5.01 9.21
C SER A 168 -13.34 -4.82 8.63
N GLY A 169 -14.27 -4.48 9.47
CA GLY A 169 -15.62 -4.15 9.09
C GLY A 169 -16.34 -3.49 10.25
N ASN A 170 -16.90 -2.33 10.00
CA ASN A 170 -17.81 -1.66 10.91
C ASN A 170 -19.19 -1.54 10.26
N ASN A 171 -20.26 -1.55 11.02
CA ASN A 171 -21.60 -1.53 10.45
C ASN A 171 -22.17 -0.10 10.29
N ASP A 172 -21.51 0.88 10.91
CA ASP A 172 -21.96 2.26 10.97
C ASP A 172 -21.09 3.21 10.10
N ASP A 173 -20.35 2.66 9.14
CA ASP A 173 -19.50 3.43 8.25
C ASP A 173 -20.31 4.02 7.07
N TYR A 174 -19.97 5.24 6.63
CA TYR A 174 -20.51 5.84 5.39
C TYR A 174 -20.06 5.05 4.16
N ILE A 175 -18.78 4.65 4.12
CA ILE A 175 -18.18 3.89 3.03
C ILE A 175 -17.58 2.59 3.59
N LYS A 176 -17.75 1.50 2.84
CA LYS A 176 -17.11 0.21 3.09
C LYS A 176 -16.18 -0.20 1.97
N LEU A 177 -15.08 -0.83 2.36
CA LEU A 177 -14.16 -1.46 1.43
C LEU A 177 -14.55 -2.93 1.18
N LYS A 178 -14.24 -3.41 -0.02
CA LYS A 178 -14.37 -4.83 -0.35
C LYS A 178 -13.49 -5.70 0.55
N LYS A 179 -13.91 -6.94 0.73
CA LYS A 179 -13.16 -7.91 1.54
C LYS A 179 -11.87 -8.39 0.87
N SER A 180 -11.81 -8.42 -0.45
CA SER A 180 -10.63 -8.89 -1.19
C SER A 180 -10.14 -7.84 -2.15
N GLU A 181 -8.84 -7.59 -2.12
CA GLU A 181 -8.14 -6.68 -3.01
C GLU A 181 -6.89 -7.36 -3.59
N MET A 182 -6.52 -6.99 -4.81
CA MET A 182 -5.30 -7.44 -5.46
C MET A 182 -4.39 -6.24 -5.67
N PHE A 183 -3.19 -6.31 -5.13
CA PHE A 183 -2.17 -5.27 -5.31
C PHE A 183 -1.08 -5.73 -6.26
N LEU A 184 -0.61 -4.79 -7.08
CA LEU A 184 0.67 -4.87 -7.77
C LEU A 184 1.71 -4.26 -6.84
N GLU A 185 2.82 -4.97 -6.65
CA GLU A 185 3.95 -4.48 -5.84
C GLU A 185 5.18 -4.29 -6.73
N ILE A 186 5.89 -3.18 -6.53
CA ILE A 186 7.23 -2.94 -7.06
C ILE A 186 8.09 -2.38 -5.95
N GLY A 187 9.34 -2.75 -5.90
CA GLY A 187 10.23 -2.28 -4.83
C GLY A 187 11.70 -2.51 -5.10
N ALA A 188 12.49 -1.99 -4.19
CA ALA A 188 13.93 -2.16 -4.18
C ALA A 188 14.42 -2.34 -2.74
N GLY A 189 15.45 -3.14 -2.57
CA GLY A 189 16.06 -3.40 -1.28
C GLY A 189 17.54 -3.75 -1.40
N CYS A 190 18.14 -4.01 -0.26
CA CYS A 190 19.54 -4.41 -0.20
C CYS A 190 19.75 -5.43 0.93
N ASP A 191 20.37 -6.55 0.62
CA ASP A 191 20.83 -7.52 1.62
C ASP A 191 22.07 -7.00 2.31
N PHE A 192 22.01 -6.84 3.62
CA PHE A 192 23.16 -6.52 4.47
C PHE A 192 23.58 -7.76 5.25
N TYR A 193 24.57 -8.50 4.73
CA TYR A 193 25.02 -9.78 5.31
C TYR A 193 25.69 -9.63 6.67
N LEU A 194 26.20 -8.44 6.98
CA LEU A 194 26.82 -8.15 8.28
C LEU A 194 25.80 -8.23 9.42
N PHE A 195 24.60 -7.67 9.22
CA PHE A 195 23.56 -7.55 10.25
C PHE A 195 22.39 -8.53 10.08
N LYS A 196 22.42 -9.39 9.05
CA LYS A 196 21.30 -10.25 8.67
C LYS A 196 19.99 -9.44 8.45
N LEU A 197 20.15 -8.25 7.95
CA LEU A 197 19.08 -7.27 7.77
C LEU A 197 18.91 -6.95 6.30
N ARG A 198 17.66 -6.94 5.85
CA ARG A 198 17.30 -6.58 4.48
C ARG A 198 16.21 -5.50 4.53
N PRO A 199 16.58 -4.21 4.47
CA PRO A 199 15.62 -3.14 4.25
C PRO A 199 15.09 -3.18 2.81
N GLU A 200 13.80 -2.98 2.66
CA GLU A 200 13.09 -2.95 1.38
C GLU A 200 12.06 -1.84 1.40
N LEU A 201 12.11 -0.98 0.41
CA LEU A 201 11.10 0.03 0.13
C LEU A 201 10.25 -0.47 -1.05
N LYS A 202 8.93 -0.53 -0.86
CA LYS A 202 8.00 -0.98 -1.91
C LYS A 202 6.81 -0.04 -2.03
N PHE A 203 6.35 0.10 -3.26
CA PHE A 203 5.11 0.74 -3.62
C PHE A 203 4.11 -0.33 -4.04
N MET A 204 2.87 -0.17 -3.58
CA MET A 204 1.78 -1.11 -3.81
C MET A 204 0.58 -0.34 -4.35
N TYR A 205 -0.01 -0.83 -5.45
CA TYR A 205 -1.16 -0.24 -6.09
C TYR A 205 -2.29 -1.26 -6.23
N GLY A 206 -3.48 -0.92 -5.72
CA GLY A 206 -4.67 -1.74 -5.82
C GLY A 206 -5.19 -1.81 -7.25
N LEU A 207 -5.11 -2.99 -7.87
CA LEU A 207 -5.60 -3.24 -9.22
C LEU A 207 -7.12 -3.34 -9.29
N THR A 208 -7.75 -3.65 -8.18
CA THR A 208 -9.20 -3.82 -8.07
C THR A 208 -9.82 -2.58 -7.42
N ASP A 209 -11.07 -2.28 -7.81
CA ASP A 209 -11.88 -1.26 -7.12
C ASP A 209 -12.11 -1.70 -5.67
N SER A 210 -11.59 -0.93 -4.72
CA SER A 210 -11.66 -1.20 -3.29
C SER A 210 -13.04 -0.88 -2.68
N TYR A 211 -13.87 -0.08 -3.36
CA TYR A 211 -15.18 0.36 -2.86
C TYR A 211 -16.25 -0.73 -2.99
N ASP A 212 -16.96 -1.06 -1.90
CA ASP A 212 -18.09 -2.00 -1.92
C ASP A 212 -19.40 -1.30 -2.25
N LYS A 213 -19.74 -1.25 -3.54
CA LYS A 213 -21.01 -0.67 -4.05
C LYS A 213 -22.26 -1.35 -3.51
N ASN A 214 -22.17 -2.63 -3.13
CA ASN A 214 -23.32 -3.36 -2.60
C ASN A 214 -23.71 -2.89 -1.18
N TYR A 215 -22.82 -2.16 -0.53
CA TYR A 215 -23.07 -1.61 0.79
C TYR A 215 -24.20 -0.56 0.78
N ILE A 216 -24.36 0.20 -0.31
CA ILE A 216 -25.43 1.19 -0.51
C ILE A 216 -26.81 0.57 -0.22
N ASN A 217 -27.04 -0.68 -0.64
CA ASN A 217 -28.31 -1.38 -0.45
C ASN A 217 -28.49 -1.94 0.97
N LYS A 218 -27.46 -1.89 1.81
CA LYS A 218 -27.46 -2.43 3.16
C LYS A 218 -27.55 -1.34 4.23
N VAL A 219 -27.41 -0.08 3.85
CA VAL A 219 -27.50 1.06 4.74
C VAL A 219 -28.92 1.19 5.26
N LYS A 220 -29.09 1.10 6.57
CA LYS A 220 -30.40 1.19 7.24
C LYS A 220 -30.82 2.65 7.44
N ASP A 221 -29.86 3.49 7.79
CA ASP A 221 -30.09 4.92 8.00
C ASP A 221 -30.00 5.67 6.68
N LYS A 222 -31.14 6.14 6.20
CA LYS A 222 -31.22 6.87 4.94
C LYS A 222 -30.51 8.22 4.95
N SER A 223 -30.23 8.79 6.13
CA SER A 223 -29.45 10.03 6.26
C SER A 223 -27.99 9.85 5.82
N MET A 224 -27.47 8.62 5.84
CA MET A 224 -26.12 8.28 5.40
C MET A 224 -25.99 8.12 3.87
N LEU A 225 -27.11 8.00 3.15
CA LEU A 225 -27.10 7.73 1.70
C LEU A 225 -26.33 8.77 0.86
N PRO A 226 -26.40 10.08 1.13
CA PRO A 226 -25.61 11.07 0.40
C PRO A 226 -24.11 10.78 0.46
N TYR A 227 -23.62 10.44 1.65
CA TYR A 227 -22.20 10.13 1.91
C TYR A 227 -21.79 8.78 1.32
N THR A 228 -22.66 7.76 1.44
CA THR A 228 -22.41 6.44 0.86
C THR A 228 -22.33 6.48 -0.67
N LYS A 229 -23.13 7.33 -1.30
CA LYS A 229 -23.13 7.51 -2.75
C LYS A 229 -22.05 8.47 -3.28
N ALA A 230 -21.26 9.09 -2.40
CA ALA A 230 -20.26 10.08 -2.76
C ALA A 230 -19.18 9.54 -3.72
N ALA A 231 -18.81 8.27 -3.58
CA ALA A 231 -17.78 7.64 -4.39
C ALA A 231 -18.35 6.72 -5.48
N LYS A 232 -17.76 6.77 -6.67
CA LYS A 232 -18.00 5.84 -7.78
C LYS A 232 -17.06 4.64 -7.73
N SER A 233 -15.79 4.86 -7.35
CA SER A 233 -14.76 3.85 -7.20
C SER A 233 -13.66 4.36 -6.28
N ALA A 234 -12.87 3.44 -5.74
CA ALA A 234 -11.70 3.76 -4.93
C ALA A 234 -10.55 2.81 -5.25
N HIS A 235 -9.33 3.31 -5.26
CA HIS A 235 -8.12 2.49 -5.44
C HIS A 235 -7.16 2.72 -4.27
N SER A 236 -6.78 1.62 -3.62
CA SER A 236 -5.82 1.65 -2.51
C SER A 236 -4.40 1.82 -3.02
N LYS A 237 -3.63 2.69 -2.36
CA LYS A 237 -2.20 2.88 -2.58
C LYS A 237 -1.47 2.69 -1.26
N MET A 238 -0.30 2.07 -1.29
CA MET A 238 0.54 1.92 -0.09
C MET A 238 2.01 2.10 -0.44
N ILE A 239 2.75 2.71 0.47
CA ILE A 239 4.21 2.75 0.45
C ILE A 239 4.67 2.05 1.72
N ALA A 240 5.47 0.99 1.61
CA ALA A 240 5.92 0.23 2.76
C ALA A 240 7.45 0.21 2.84
N LEU A 241 7.97 0.47 4.04
CA LEU A 241 9.35 0.23 4.42
C LEU A 241 9.37 -1.01 5.32
N THR A 242 9.95 -2.08 4.82
CA THR A 242 9.96 -3.38 5.47
C THR A 242 11.39 -3.81 5.76
N PHE A 243 11.60 -4.40 6.91
CA PHE A 243 12.86 -4.99 7.34
C PHE A 243 12.69 -6.50 7.45
N TYR A 244 13.50 -7.24 6.69
CA TYR A 244 13.52 -8.69 6.74
C TYR A 244 14.75 -9.16 7.52
N PHE A 245 14.55 -10.23 8.30
CA PHE A 245 15.57 -10.88 9.13
C PHE A 245 15.61 -12.37 8.78
N GLU A 246 16.80 -12.86 8.38
CA GLU A 246 17.08 -14.25 8.00
C GLU A 246 18.09 -14.97 8.93
#